data_8b4ed7c6fc584aa02ffd6f25afffa8d1
#
_entry.id   8b4ed7c6fc584aa02ffd6f25afffa8d1
#
_cell.length_a   1.000
_cell.length_b   1.000
_cell.length_c   1.000
_cell.angle_alpha   90.00
_cell.angle_beta   90.00
_cell.angle_gamma   90.00
#
_symmetry.space_group_name_H-M   'P 1'
#
loop_
_entity.id
_entity.type
_entity.pdbx_description
1 polymer ?
#
loop_
_entity_poly.entity_id
_entity_poly.type
_entity_poly.pdbx_seq_one_letter_code
_entity_poly.pdbx_strand_id
1 'polypeptide(L)'
;MKIVSVVGARPNFMKIAPFMRAVDEHNKNNPGEQVEHTLVHTGQHYDDRMSKAFFEALNIPEADINLGVGSGTHAEQVGHTMIEFEKVVREIKPDWVVVVGDVNATLACSVTAKKEHVRCCHIEAGLRSGDMDMPEEINRLVT
;
A
#
# COMPACT_ATOMS: atom_id res chain seq x y z
N MET A 1 12.33 -11.76 -7.33
CA MET A 1 10.89 -11.60 -7.01
C MET A 1 10.56 -10.13 -6.89
N LYS A 2 9.47 -9.64 -7.52
CA LYS A 2 9.03 -8.24 -7.45
C LYS A 2 7.84 -8.08 -6.51
N ILE A 3 7.95 -7.15 -5.56
CA ILE A 3 6.88 -6.85 -4.60
C ILE A 3 6.55 -5.36 -4.66
N VAL A 4 5.27 -5.03 -4.78
CA VAL A 4 4.76 -3.67 -4.64
C VAL A 4 3.98 -3.58 -3.34
N SER A 5 4.40 -2.70 -2.42
CA SER A 5 3.65 -2.39 -1.21
C SER A 5 2.92 -1.07 -1.35
N VAL A 6 1.69 -1.01 -0.84
CA VAL A 6 0.85 0.18 -0.95
C VAL A 6 0.50 0.72 0.42
N VAL A 7 0.65 2.03 0.57
CA VAL A 7 0.26 2.79 1.76
C VAL A 7 -0.60 3.98 1.36
N GLY A 8 -1.67 4.21 2.10
CA GLY A 8 -2.61 5.31 1.82
C GLY A 8 -2.68 6.34 2.93
N ALA A 9 -2.45 5.93 4.16
CA ALA A 9 -2.55 6.78 5.33
C ALA A 9 -1.32 6.61 6.23
N ARG A 10 -1.08 7.63 7.06
CA ARG A 10 0.07 7.68 7.98
C ARG A 10 0.27 6.41 8.82
N PRO A 11 -0.77 5.80 9.43
CA PRO A 11 -0.59 4.56 10.20
C PRO A 11 -0.08 3.37 9.36
N ASN A 12 -0.33 3.35 8.07
CA ASN A 12 0.12 2.27 7.19
C ASN A 12 1.65 2.22 7.09
N PHE A 13 2.32 3.39 7.10
CA PHE A 13 3.79 3.45 7.05
C PHE A 13 4.44 2.77 8.24
N MET A 14 3.89 2.94 9.45
CA MET A 14 4.41 2.28 10.65
C MET A 14 4.30 0.75 10.56
N LYS A 15 3.27 0.26 9.86
CA LYS A 15 3.01 -1.18 9.70
C LYS A 15 3.85 -1.80 8.60
N ILE A 16 4.11 -1.05 7.52
CA ILE A 16 4.93 -1.53 6.40
C ILE A 16 6.45 -1.45 6.69
N ALA A 17 6.89 -0.55 7.54
CA ALA A 17 8.30 -0.34 7.84
C ALA A 17 9.04 -1.61 8.31
N PRO A 18 8.48 -2.44 9.22
CA PRO A 18 9.10 -3.73 9.59
C PRO A 18 9.23 -4.69 8.41
N PHE A 19 8.24 -4.72 7.52
CA PHE A 19 8.28 -5.54 6.32
C PHE A 19 9.42 -5.08 5.37
N MET A 20 9.56 -3.78 5.14
CA MET A 20 10.63 -3.23 4.32
C MET A 20 12.02 -3.57 4.89
N ARG A 21 12.20 -3.41 6.21
CA ARG A 21 13.46 -3.80 6.87
C ARG A 21 13.77 -5.29 6.70
N ALA A 22 12.74 -6.15 6.78
CA ALA A 22 12.92 -7.59 6.56
C ALA A 22 13.34 -7.90 5.11
N VAL A 23 12.80 -7.18 4.13
CA VAL A 23 13.22 -7.30 2.72
C VAL A 23 14.67 -6.85 2.55
N ASP A 24 15.06 -5.73 3.15
CA ASP A 24 16.45 -5.24 3.10
C ASP A 24 17.43 -6.22 3.74
N GLU A 25 17.07 -6.79 4.88
CA GLU A 25 17.87 -7.80 5.57
C GLU A 25 17.99 -9.09 4.74
N HIS A 26 16.87 -9.54 4.16
CA HIS A 26 16.86 -10.69 3.24
C HIS A 26 17.82 -10.46 2.08
N ASN A 27 17.72 -9.29 1.43
CA ASN A 27 18.55 -8.93 0.29
C ASN A 27 20.07 -8.89 0.62
N LYS A 28 20.41 -8.40 1.82
CA LYS A 28 21.80 -8.38 2.29
C LYS A 28 22.35 -9.80 2.51
N ASN A 29 21.52 -10.68 3.03
CA ASN A 29 21.94 -12.05 3.39
C ASN A 29 21.85 -13.04 2.24
N ASN A 30 21.07 -12.73 1.17
CA ASN A 30 20.79 -13.63 0.05
C ASN A 30 21.02 -12.93 -1.30
N PRO A 31 22.28 -12.65 -1.68
CA PRO A 31 22.57 -11.92 -2.93
C PRO A 31 22.10 -12.62 -4.21
N GLY A 32 21.85 -13.93 -4.15
CA GLY A 32 21.32 -14.71 -5.28
C GLY A 32 19.79 -14.76 -5.37
N GLU A 33 19.05 -14.28 -4.35
CA GLU A 33 17.60 -14.36 -4.25
C GLU A 33 16.98 -12.99 -3.91
N GLN A 34 17.36 -11.98 -4.67
CA GLN A 34 16.94 -10.59 -4.41
C GLN A 34 15.44 -10.40 -4.56
N VAL A 35 14.87 -9.62 -3.65
CA VAL A 35 13.53 -9.07 -3.71
C VAL A 35 13.61 -7.61 -4.17
N GLU A 36 13.06 -7.33 -5.33
CA GLU A 36 12.87 -5.97 -5.83
C GLU A 36 11.59 -5.42 -5.20
N HIS A 37 11.72 -4.45 -4.30
CA HIS A 37 10.59 -3.88 -3.57
C HIS A 37 10.33 -2.44 -4.01
N THR A 38 9.08 -2.12 -4.29
CA THR A 38 8.61 -0.77 -4.63
C THR A 38 7.54 -0.34 -3.64
N LEU A 39 7.73 0.80 -3.00
CA LEU A 39 6.73 1.40 -2.10
C LEU A 39 5.91 2.44 -2.87
N VAL A 40 4.59 2.23 -2.90
CA VAL A 40 3.62 3.13 -3.54
C VAL A 40 2.81 3.85 -2.47
N HIS A 41 2.77 5.18 -2.53
CA HIS A 41 1.88 6.01 -1.73
C HIS A 41 0.72 6.51 -2.58
N THR A 42 -0.51 6.39 -2.09
CA THR A 42 -1.69 6.84 -2.88
C THR A 42 -1.88 8.35 -2.87
N GLY A 43 -1.28 9.08 -1.94
CA GLY A 43 -1.36 10.54 -1.86
C GLY A 43 -2.52 11.08 -1.02
N GLN A 44 -3.24 10.24 -0.31
CA GLN A 44 -4.48 10.58 0.38
C GLN A 44 -4.34 11.65 1.50
N HIS A 45 -3.15 11.86 2.06
CA HIS A 45 -2.85 12.85 3.10
C HIS A 45 -1.44 13.38 2.97
N TYR A 46 -1.09 13.90 1.80
CA TYR A 46 0.24 14.47 1.58
C TYR A 46 0.26 15.93 2.01
N ASP A 47 0.70 16.20 3.25
CA ASP A 47 1.16 17.51 3.66
C ASP A 47 2.70 17.49 3.66
N ASP A 48 3.30 18.19 2.70
CA ASP A 48 4.76 18.19 2.43
C ASP A 48 5.61 18.51 3.67
N ARG A 49 5.06 19.26 4.62
CA ARG A 49 5.79 19.70 5.83
C ARG A 49 5.80 18.66 6.94
N MET A 50 4.79 17.81 7.03
CA MET A 50 4.69 16.78 8.06
C MET A 50 5.30 15.44 7.62
N SER A 51 5.40 15.19 6.32
CA SER A 51 5.84 13.90 5.79
C SER A 51 7.35 13.68 5.99
N LYS A 52 8.19 14.65 5.68
CA LYS A 52 9.66 14.48 5.70
C LYS A 52 10.18 14.20 7.13
N ALA A 53 9.81 15.03 8.09
CA ALA A 53 10.19 14.82 9.50
C ALA A 53 9.66 13.50 10.08
N PHE A 54 8.48 13.05 9.62
CA PHE A 54 7.90 11.78 10.02
C PHE A 54 8.67 10.58 9.45
N PHE A 55 9.03 10.62 8.17
CA PHE A 55 9.84 9.57 7.53
C PHE A 55 11.23 9.48 8.15
N GLU A 56 11.87 10.62 8.39
CA GLU A 56 13.18 10.69 9.06
C GLU A 56 13.13 10.15 10.49
N ALA A 57 12.10 10.53 11.28
CA ALA A 57 11.96 10.07 12.67
C ALA A 57 11.72 8.55 12.80
N LEU A 58 11.07 7.94 11.82
CA LEU A 58 10.79 6.50 11.78
C LEU A 58 11.80 5.71 10.95
N ASN A 59 12.79 6.39 10.37
CA ASN A 59 13.76 5.78 9.45
C ASN A 59 13.08 4.95 8.35
N ILE A 60 12.00 5.52 7.78
CA ILE A 60 11.25 4.93 6.66
C ILE A 60 11.65 5.70 5.41
N PRO A 61 12.05 5.04 4.32
CA PRO A 61 12.32 5.72 3.06
C PRO A 61 11.06 6.39 2.50
N GLU A 62 11.23 7.45 1.74
CA GLU A 62 10.16 8.04 0.95
C GLU A 62 9.58 6.99 -0.02
N ALA A 63 8.30 7.16 -0.39
CA ALA A 63 7.69 6.26 -1.36
C ALA A 63 8.37 6.42 -2.73
N ASP A 64 8.61 5.31 -3.41
CA ASP A 64 9.20 5.29 -4.75
C ASP A 64 8.23 5.89 -5.77
N ILE A 65 6.92 5.68 -5.57
CA ILE A 65 5.87 6.17 -6.44
C ILE A 65 4.77 6.84 -5.60
N ASN A 66 4.35 8.04 -6.02
CA ASN A 66 3.18 8.71 -5.47
C ASN A 66 2.10 8.79 -6.54
N LEU A 67 0.92 8.22 -6.28
CA LEU A 67 -0.20 8.23 -7.22
C LEU A 67 -0.90 9.59 -7.31
N GLY A 68 -0.66 10.49 -6.37
CA GLY A 68 -1.25 11.83 -6.36
C GLY A 68 -2.77 11.85 -6.16
N VAL A 69 -3.36 10.79 -5.62
CA VAL A 69 -4.80 10.74 -5.31
C VAL A 69 -5.05 11.54 -4.04
N GLY A 70 -5.59 12.74 -4.21
CA GLY A 70 -5.89 13.66 -3.12
C GLY A 70 -7.10 13.23 -2.27
N SER A 71 -7.59 14.19 -1.46
CA SER A 71 -8.85 14.04 -0.73
C SER A 71 -10.05 14.10 -1.69
N GLY A 72 -11.14 13.44 -1.34
CA GLY A 72 -12.38 13.42 -2.11
C GLY A 72 -13.41 12.51 -1.43
N THR A 73 -14.51 12.25 -2.10
CA THR A 73 -15.49 11.25 -1.67
C THR A 73 -14.87 9.86 -1.68
N HIS A 74 -15.49 8.90 -0.98
CA HIS A 74 -15.02 7.51 -1.00
C HIS A 74 -14.95 6.95 -2.43
N ALA A 75 -15.94 7.27 -3.27
CA ALA A 75 -15.98 6.81 -4.66
C ALA A 75 -14.83 7.40 -5.50
N GLU A 76 -14.55 8.69 -5.35
CA GLU A 76 -13.43 9.36 -6.04
C GLU A 76 -12.09 8.78 -5.59
N GLN A 77 -11.87 8.62 -4.29
CA GLN A 77 -10.63 8.06 -3.76
C GLN A 77 -10.40 6.63 -4.22
N VAL A 78 -11.41 5.76 -4.11
CA VAL A 78 -11.31 4.36 -4.56
C VAL A 78 -11.10 4.30 -6.07
N GLY A 79 -11.94 5.01 -6.84
CA GLY A 79 -11.89 4.99 -8.31
C GLY A 79 -10.57 5.52 -8.87
N HIS A 80 -10.12 6.68 -8.42
CA HIS A 80 -8.85 7.25 -8.86
C HIS A 80 -7.64 6.39 -8.43
N THR A 81 -7.67 5.84 -7.21
CA THR A 81 -6.61 4.91 -6.77
C THR A 81 -6.56 3.68 -7.67
N MET A 82 -7.69 3.08 -8.01
CA MET A 82 -7.73 1.93 -8.92
C MET A 82 -7.13 2.27 -10.28
N ILE A 83 -7.53 3.40 -10.87
CA ILE A 83 -7.06 3.84 -12.20
C ILE A 83 -5.54 4.05 -12.20
N GLU A 84 -5.01 4.77 -11.23
CA GLU A 84 -3.58 5.08 -11.18
C GLU A 84 -2.75 3.86 -10.78
N PHE A 85 -3.25 3.04 -9.86
CA PHE A 85 -2.54 1.84 -9.43
C PHE A 85 -2.49 0.75 -10.51
N GLU A 86 -3.52 0.63 -11.34
CA GLU A 86 -3.51 -0.29 -12.49
C GLU A 86 -2.32 -0.01 -13.42
N LYS A 87 -2.01 1.26 -13.68
CA LYS A 87 -0.85 1.66 -14.50
C LYS A 87 0.46 1.13 -13.89
N VAL A 88 0.61 1.30 -12.57
CA VAL A 88 1.79 0.82 -11.83
C VAL A 88 1.93 -0.70 -11.91
N VAL A 89 0.82 -1.43 -11.70
CA VAL A 89 0.82 -2.91 -11.77
C VAL A 89 1.20 -3.39 -13.17
N ARG A 90 0.69 -2.75 -14.22
CA ARG A 90 1.00 -3.12 -15.61
C ARG A 90 2.42 -2.78 -16.02
N GLU A 91 2.99 -1.72 -15.47
CA GLU A 91 4.37 -1.30 -15.74
C GLU A 91 5.38 -2.20 -15.00
N ILE A 92 5.22 -2.37 -13.68
CA ILE A 92 6.15 -3.13 -12.83
C ILE A 92 5.98 -4.63 -13.03
N LYS A 93 4.75 -5.10 -13.25
CA LYS A 93 4.38 -6.53 -13.31
C LYS A 93 4.86 -7.28 -12.05
N PRO A 94 4.39 -6.90 -10.86
CA PRO A 94 4.84 -7.49 -9.62
C PRO A 94 4.34 -8.93 -9.47
N ASP A 95 5.10 -9.75 -8.74
CA ASP A 95 4.66 -11.08 -8.31
C ASP A 95 3.63 -10.99 -7.17
N TRP A 96 3.80 -9.96 -6.32
CA TRP A 96 2.95 -9.71 -5.17
C TRP A 96 2.64 -8.23 -4.99
N VAL A 97 1.40 -7.95 -4.62
CA VAL A 97 0.97 -6.66 -4.06
C VAL A 97 0.72 -6.86 -2.57
N VAL A 98 1.28 -5.99 -1.73
CA VAL A 98 1.10 -5.98 -0.28
C VAL A 98 0.28 -4.75 0.09
N VAL A 99 -0.90 -4.96 0.66
CA VAL A 99 -1.78 -3.90 1.17
C VAL A 99 -1.83 -3.94 2.70
N VAL A 100 -2.13 -2.81 3.33
CA VAL A 100 -2.05 -2.66 4.79
C VAL A 100 -3.31 -2.00 5.35
N GLY A 101 -3.86 -2.59 6.41
CA GLY A 101 -4.99 -2.00 7.16
C GLY A 101 -6.31 -2.03 6.39
N ASP A 102 -7.09 -0.95 6.47
CA ASP A 102 -8.50 -0.92 6.10
C ASP A 102 -8.97 0.39 5.44
N VAL A 103 -8.03 1.19 4.96
CA VAL A 103 -8.34 2.45 4.26
C VAL A 103 -8.80 2.20 2.81
N ASN A 104 -9.37 3.22 2.16
CA ASN A 104 -9.83 3.11 0.77
C ASN A 104 -8.73 2.60 -0.20
N ALA A 105 -7.47 2.98 0.04
CA ALA A 105 -6.33 2.49 -0.73
C ALA A 105 -6.15 0.97 -0.61
N THR A 106 -6.40 0.38 0.56
CA THR A 106 -6.31 -1.07 0.81
C THR A 106 -7.28 -1.82 -0.08
N LEU A 107 -8.56 -1.41 -0.07
CA LEU A 107 -9.60 -1.97 -0.93
C LEU A 107 -9.27 -1.77 -2.42
N ALA A 108 -8.98 -0.55 -2.82
CA ALA A 108 -8.75 -0.21 -4.23
C ALA A 108 -7.60 -1.01 -4.84
N CYS A 109 -6.47 -1.09 -4.12
CA CYS A 109 -5.28 -1.77 -4.63
C CYS A 109 -5.39 -3.30 -4.58
N SER A 110 -6.07 -3.87 -3.57
CA SER A 110 -6.31 -5.31 -3.52
C SER A 110 -7.20 -5.78 -4.66
N VAL A 111 -8.30 -5.08 -4.92
CA VAL A 111 -9.21 -5.39 -6.04
C VAL A 111 -8.49 -5.24 -7.38
N THR A 112 -7.73 -4.16 -7.57
CA THR A 112 -6.95 -3.95 -8.81
C THR A 112 -5.93 -5.07 -9.00
N ALA A 113 -5.15 -5.43 -7.98
CA ALA A 113 -4.19 -6.51 -8.05
C ALA A 113 -4.83 -7.84 -8.49
N LYS A 114 -5.99 -8.18 -7.90
CA LYS A 114 -6.70 -9.42 -8.24
C LYS A 114 -7.25 -9.40 -9.66
N LYS A 115 -7.75 -8.26 -10.16
CA LYS A 115 -8.23 -8.10 -11.53
C LYS A 115 -7.08 -8.19 -12.55
N GLU A 116 -5.89 -7.74 -12.20
CA GLU A 116 -4.66 -7.86 -12.99
C GLU A 116 -3.93 -9.21 -12.77
N HIS A 117 -4.59 -10.19 -12.12
CA HIS A 117 -4.08 -11.54 -11.85
C HIS A 117 -2.81 -11.58 -10.98
N VAL A 118 -2.53 -10.53 -10.22
CA VAL A 118 -1.41 -10.47 -9.28
C VAL A 118 -1.84 -11.04 -7.92
N ARG A 119 -0.91 -11.72 -7.25
CA ARG A 119 -1.14 -12.20 -5.87
C ARG A 119 -1.21 -11.01 -4.92
N CYS A 120 -2.12 -11.08 -3.94
CA CYS A 120 -2.28 -10.04 -2.94
C CYS A 120 -2.05 -10.60 -1.53
N CYS A 121 -1.29 -9.85 -0.72
CA CYS A 121 -1.09 -10.10 0.69
C CYS A 121 -1.66 -8.92 1.48
N HIS A 122 -2.42 -9.19 2.54
CA HIS A 122 -3.04 -8.18 3.38
C HIS A 122 -2.46 -8.23 4.80
N ILE A 123 -1.74 -7.18 5.18
CA ILE A 123 -1.21 -7.00 6.53
C ILE A 123 -2.30 -6.36 7.40
N GLU A 124 -2.52 -6.90 8.61
CA GLU A 124 -3.59 -6.53 9.54
C GLU A 124 -5.00 -6.88 9.00
N ALA A 125 -5.13 -8.07 8.47
CA ALA A 125 -6.35 -8.56 7.82
C ALA A 125 -7.43 -9.08 8.78
N GLY A 126 -7.13 -9.27 10.07
CA GLY A 126 -7.98 -10.02 11.01
C GLY A 126 -9.04 -9.21 11.74
N LEU A 127 -9.00 -7.89 11.68
CA LEU A 127 -9.96 -7.03 12.37
C LEU A 127 -11.36 -7.11 11.76
N ARG A 128 -12.38 -7.13 12.63
CA ARG A 128 -13.81 -7.01 12.28
C ARG A 128 -14.52 -6.21 13.35
N SER A 129 -15.30 -5.22 12.94
CA SER A 129 -16.19 -4.48 13.85
C SER A 129 -17.60 -5.09 13.89
N GLY A 130 -18.00 -5.74 12.79
CA GLY A 130 -19.38 -6.19 12.58
C GLY A 130 -20.35 -5.04 12.28
N ASP A 131 -19.86 -3.81 12.18
CA ASP A 131 -20.65 -2.62 11.88
C ASP A 131 -20.49 -2.24 10.41
N MET A 132 -21.53 -2.49 9.62
CA MET A 132 -21.55 -2.22 8.19
C MET A 132 -21.76 -0.75 7.83
N ASP A 133 -22.09 0.10 8.80
CA ASP A 133 -22.13 1.55 8.60
C ASP A 133 -20.73 2.18 8.67
N MET A 134 -19.74 1.41 9.12
CA MET A 134 -18.33 1.78 9.14
C MET A 134 -17.67 1.53 7.77
N PRO A 135 -17.20 2.56 7.05
CA PRO A 135 -16.58 2.37 5.73
C PRO A 135 -15.37 1.43 5.75
N GLU A 136 -14.60 1.43 6.85
CA GLU A 136 -13.45 0.57 7.04
C GLU A 136 -13.83 -0.92 7.12
N GLU A 137 -15.01 -1.24 7.68
CA GLU A 137 -15.49 -2.63 7.71
C GLU A 137 -15.80 -3.14 6.30
N ILE A 138 -16.40 -2.29 5.46
CA ILE A 138 -16.62 -2.60 4.04
C ILE A 138 -15.27 -2.87 3.36
N ASN A 139 -14.28 -2.01 3.59
CA ASN A 139 -12.93 -2.16 3.03
C ASN A 139 -12.30 -3.50 3.45
N ARG A 140 -12.40 -3.88 4.73
CA ARG A 140 -11.87 -5.14 5.26
C ARG A 140 -12.51 -6.37 4.62
N LEU A 141 -13.85 -6.34 4.46
CA LEU A 141 -14.59 -7.47 3.91
C LEU A 141 -14.33 -7.66 2.41
N VAL A 142 -14.12 -6.57 1.68
CA VAL A 142 -13.85 -6.64 0.24
C VAL A 142 -12.40 -7.04 -0.03
N THR A 143 -11.45 -6.55 0.79
CA THR A 143 -10.03 -6.88 0.66
C THR A 143 -9.73 -8.35 0.96
#